data_8bb88ff017a910fd49b3860e8e00279b
#
_entry.id   8bb88ff017a910fd49b3860e8e00279b
#
_cell.length_a   1.000
_cell.length_b   1.000
_cell.length_c   1.000
_cell.angle_alpha   90.00
_cell.angle_beta   90.00
_cell.angle_gamma   90.00
#
_symmetry.space_group_name_H-M   'P 1'
#
loop_
_entity.id
_entity.type
_entity.pdbx_description
1 polymer ?
#
loop_
_entity_poly.entity_id
_entity_poly.type
_entity_poly.pdbx_seq_one_letter_code
_entity_poly.pdbx_strand_id
1 'polypeptide(L)'
;KQVQKGRCTRLKLQKCPQVCALYDKVQLAYARQLDAEENVVSFEVNVQLNDNTGALNDLGLADTYTTDFLLTLADGTQAVREAVYRQHLSRPSVAALLESSKRYWASKGISDWGIIIDREEVTL
;
A
#
# COMPACT_ATOMS: atom_id res chain seq x y z
N LYS A 1 9.65 0.96 1.86
CA LYS A 1 9.24 0.88 2.74
C LYS A 1 9.90 0.03 3.45
N GLN A 2 10.63 0.11 3.96
CA GLN A 2 11.27 -0.42 4.60
C GLN A 2 11.04 -0.74 5.73
N VAL A 3 11.18 -1.18 6.13
CA VAL A 3 11.01 -1.65 7.07
C VAL A 3 11.08 -1.33 8.15
N GLN A 4 10.92 -1.19 8.74
CA GLN A 4 10.91 -0.86 9.74
C GLN A 4 11.01 -1.31 10.75
N LYS A 5 11.32 -1.36 11.27
CA LYS A 5 11.54 -1.73 12.26
C LYS A 5 10.78 -1.27 13.20
N GLY A 6 10.28 -0.99 13.49
CA GLY A 6 9.74 -0.53 14.49
C GLY A 6 8.59 -1.11 15.01
N ARG A 7 7.74 -0.47 15.60
CA ARG A 7 6.64 -0.98 16.13
C ARG A 7 5.62 -1.32 15.16
N CYS A 8 4.81 -2.25 15.36
CA CYS A 8 3.72 -2.71 14.51
C CYS A 8 2.46 -2.68 15.35
N THR A 9 1.46 -2.00 14.85
CA THR A 9 0.15 -1.97 15.50
C THR A 9 -0.71 -3.04 14.86
N ARG A 10 -1.28 -3.92 15.66
CA ARG A 10 -2.14 -4.98 15.13
C ARG A 10 -3.58 -4.71 15.48
N LEU A 11 -4.43 -4.70 14.47
CA LEU A 11 -5.85 -4.45 14.64
C LEU A 11 -6.65 -5.53 13.95
N LYS A 12 -7.81 -5.80 14.54
CA LYS A 12 -8.75 -6.70 13.90
C LYS A 12 -9.82 -5.83 13.30
N LEU A 13 -9.83 -5.73 11.98
CA LEU A 13 -10.80 -4.90 11.26
C LEU A 13 -11.75 -5.80 10.49
N GLN A 14 -12.95 -5.29 10.22
CA GLN A 14 -13.97 -6.12 9.59
C GLN A 14 -13.63 -6.51 8.18
N LYS A 15 -13.01 -5.64 7.44
CA LYS A 15 -12.77 -5.86 6.02
C LYS A 15 -11.39 -6.41 5.70
N CYS A 16 -10.56 -6.59 6.71
CA CYS A 16 -9.25 -7.20 6.50
C CYS A 16 -9.33 -8.63 7.00
N PRO A 17 -9.16 -9.62 6.13
CA PRO A 17 -9.38 -11.02 6.52
C PRO A 17 -8.45 -11.52 7.60
N GLN A 18 -7.32 -10.89 7.75
CA GLN A 18 -6.42 -11.29 8.80
C GLN A 18 -6.20 -10.13 9.72
N VAL A 19 -5.51 -10.34 10.83
CA VAL A 19 -5.16 -9.25 11.70
C VAL A 19 -4.29 -8.28 10.91
N CYS A 20 -4.68 -7.02 10.86
CA CYS A 20 -3.92 -6.02 10.15
C CYS A 20 -2.67 -5.65 10.93
N ALA A 21 -1.52 -5.83 10.32
CA ALA A 21 -0.25 -5.41 10.92
C ALA A 21 0.18 -4.13 10.23
N LEU A 22 0.10 -3.03 10.95
CA LEU A 22 0.32 -1.71 10.36
C LEU A 22 1.57 -1.07 10.97
N TYR A 23 2.42 -0.55 10.12
CA TYR A 23 3.73 -0.13 10.53
C TYR A 23 3.94 1.36 10.73
N ASP A 24 3.01 2.19 10.31
CA ASP A 24 3.14 3.62 10.56
C ASP A 24 1.77 4.28 10.63
N LYS A 25 1.78 5.58 10.95
CA LYS A 25 0.54 6.30 11.14
C LYS A 25 -0.28 6.44 9.89
N VAL A 26 0.37 6.55 8.74
CA VAL A 26 -0.35 6.69 7.48
C VAL A 26 -1.10 5.41 7.21
N GLN A 27 -0.46 4.27 7.39
CA GLN A 27 -1.12 2.99 7.20
C GLN A 27 -2.27 2.82 8.18
N LEU A 28 -2.06 3.18 9.44
CA LEU A 28 -3.08 2.99 10.45
C LEU A 28 -4.32 3.83 10.15
N ALA A 29 -4.13 5.08 9.81
CA ALA A 29 -5.25 5.97 9.54
C ALA A 29 -6.03 5.50 8.31
N TYR A 30 -5.31 5.11 7.27
CA TYR A 30 -5.98 4.70 6.04
C TYR A 30 -6.71 3.36 6.21
N ALA A 31 -6.13 2.43 6.97
CA ALA A 31 -6.79 1.15 7.21
C ALA A 31 -8.13 1.37 7.90
N ARG A 32 -8.18 2.27 8.86
CA ARG A 32 -9.43 2.57 9.53
C ARG A 32 -10.45 3.22 8.60
N GLN A 33 -9.96 4.08 7.71
CA GLN A 33 -10.82 4.71 6.74
C GLN A 33 -11.40 3.67 5.78
N LEU A 34 -10.59 2.73 5.32
CA LEU A 34 -11.04 1.69 4.42
C LEU A 34 -12.10 0.80 5.08
N ASP A 35 -11.91 0.52 6.36
CA ASP A 35 -12.84 -0.34 7.06
C ASP A 35 -14.23 0.29 7.16
N ALA A 36 -14.30 1.61 7.06
CA ALA A 36 -15.56 2.32 7.11
C ALA A 36 -16.11 2.69 5.74
N GLU A 37 -15.35 2.44 4.68
CA GLU A 37 -15.73 2.87 3.35
C GLU A 37 -16.68 1.88 2.69
N GLU A 38 -17.86 2.32 2.33
CA GLU A 38 -18.85 1.41 1.76
C GLU A 38 -18.42 0.76 0.45
N ASN A 39 -17.64 1.46 -0.34
CA ASN A 39 -17.22 0.95 -1.63
C ASN A 39 -16.13 -0.11 -1.54
N VAL A 40 -15.58 -0.32 -0.36
CA VAL A 40 -14.52 -1.31 -0.16
C VAL A 40 -15.12 -2.55 0.48
N VAL A 41 -14.97 -3.68 -0.20
CA VAL A 41 -15.49 -4.94 0.31
C VAL A 41 -14.47 -5.58 1.24
N SER A 42 -13.21 -5.54 0.85
CA SER A 42 -12.15 -6.08 1.68
C SER A 42 -10.82 -5.46 1.26
N PHE A 43 -9.81 -5.61 2.07
CA PHE A 43 -8.48 -5.14 1.72
C PHE A 43 -7.41 -5.94 2.44
N GLU A 44 -6.22 -5.95 1.87
CA GLU A 44 -5.06 -6.59 2.47
C GLU A 44 -4.00 -5.54 2.66
N VAL A 45 -3.19 -5.70 3.70
CA VAL A 45 -2.14 -4.73 3.99
C VAL A 45 -0.77 -5.39 3.87
N ASN A 46 0.20 -4.60 3.50
CA ASN A 46 1.59 -5.04 3.38
C ASN A 46 1.72 -6.33 2.58
N VAL A 47 1.15 -6.26 1.38
CA VAL A 47 1.07 -7.41 0.50
C VAL A 47 2.42 -7.66 -0.13
N GLN A 48 2.95 -8.85 0.06
CA GLN A 48 4.22 -9.20 -0.52
C GLN A 48 4.06 -9.47 -2.00
N LEU A 49 4.91 -8.87 -2.80
CA LEU A 49 4.85 -9.10 -4.22
C LEU A 49 5.40 -10.47 -4.53
N ASN A 50 4.76 -11.14 -5.48
CA ASN A 50 5.12 -12.48 -5.77
C ASN A 50 5.41 -12.61 -7.23
N ASP A 51 6.64 -12.93 -7.58
CA ASP A 51 6.99 -12.99 -8.97
C ASP A 51 8.02 -14.08 -9.19
N ASN A 52 7.63 -15.11 -9.84
CA ASN A 52 8.50 -16.25 -10.11
C ASN A 52 9.39 -16.07 -11.31
N THR A 53 9.28 -14.95 -11.99
CA THR A 53 10.02 -14.77 -13.22
C THR A 53 11.18 -13.81 -13.09
N GLY A 54 11.35 -13.21 -11.91
CA GLY A 54 12.41 -12.24 -11.75
C GLY A 54 12.04 -10.85 -12.22
N ALA A 55 10.81 -10.62 -12.59
CA ALA A 55 10.40 -9.30 -13.08
C ALA A 55 10.51 -8.23 -12.00
N LEU A 56 10.51 -8.61 -10.74
CA LEU A 56 10.68 -7.62 -9.67
C LEU A 56 12.03 -6.95 -9.79
N ASN A 57 13.06 -7.70 -10.10
CA ASN A 57 14.37 -7.11 -10.30
C ASN A 57 14.38 -6.18 -11.51
N ASP A 58 13.72 -6.57 -12.57
CA ASP A 58 13.65 -5.75 -13.77
C ASP A 58 12.94 -4.44 -13.52
N LEU A 59 12.01 -4.44 -12.56
CA LEU A 59 11.27 -3.24 -12.22
C LEU A 59 11.95 -2.44 -11.12
N GLY A 60 13.07 -2.91 -10.61
CA GLY A 60 13.78 -2.19 -9.56
C GLY A 60 13.23 -2.42 -8.17
N LEU A 61 12.44 -3.48 -7.99
CA LEU A 61 11.87 -3.78 -6.68
C LEU A 61 12.62 -4.96 -6.07
N ALA A 62 12.90 -4.85 -4.79
CA ALA A 62 13.47 -5.97 -4.07
C ALA A 62 12.40 -7.01 -3.83
N ASP A 63 12.80 -8.26 -3.69
CA ASP A 63 11.84 -9.31 -3.43
C ASP A 63 11.22 -9.21 -2.05
N THR A 64 11.71 -8.30 -1.21
CA THR A 64 11.10 -8.06 0.09
C THR A 64 10.15 -6.86 0.07
N TYR A 65 10.00 -6.21 -1.08
CA TYR A 65 9.12 -5.06 -1.17
C TYR A 65 7.67 -5.48 -0.96
N THR A 66 6.93 -4.69 -0.22
CA THR A 66 5.50 -4.95 -0.03
C THR A 66 4.71 -3.74 -0.47
N THR A 67 3.52 -4.01 -0.99
CA THR A 67 2.56 -2.96 -1.32
C THR A 67 1.73 -2.69 -0.08
N ASP A 68 1.51 -1.43 0.23
CA ASP A 68 0.82 -1.08 1.46
C ASP A 68 -0.62 -1.58 1.51
N PHE A 69 -1.39 -1.36 0.46
CA PHE A 69 -2.80 -1.75 0.44
C PHE A 69 -3.24 -2.29 -0.90
N LEU A 70 -3.92 -3.43 -0.86
CA LEU A 70 -4.59 -3.98 -2.03
C LEU A 70 -6.06 -4.08 -1.68
N LEU A 71 -6.90 -3.37 -2.40
CA LEU A 71 -8.32 -3.25 -2.11
C LEU A 71 -9.15 -4.07 -3.08
N THR A 72 -10.27 -4.60 -2.60
CA THR A 72 -11.28 -5.17 -3.46
C THR A 72 -12.51 -4.31 -3.31
N LEU A 73 -12.98 -3.78 -4.41
CA LEU A 73 -14.08 -2.82 -4.40
C LEU A 73 -15.41 -3.49 -4.67
N ALA A 74 -16.49 -2.75 -4.40
CA ALA A 74 -17.83 -3.30 -4.49
C ALA A 74 -18.20 -3.81 -5.88
N ASP A 75 -17.60 -3.23 -6.92
CA ASP A 75 -17.88 -3.68 -8.28
C ASP A 75 -17.01 -4.86 -8.72
N GLY A 76 -16.23 -5.40 -7.81
CA GLY A 76 -15.39 -6.54 -8.12
C GLY A 76 -14.00 -6.19 -8.62
N THR A 77 -13.72 -4.92 -8.86
CA THR A 77 -12.38 -4.54 -9.31
C THR A 77 -11.45 -4.39 -8.13
N GLN A 78 -10.17 -4.30 -8.42
CA GLN A 78 -9.18 -4.14 -7.37
C GLN A 78 -8.42 -2.83 -7.56
N ALA A 79 -7.88 -2.33 -6.49
CA ALA A 79 -7.13 -1.08 -6.51
C ALA A 79 -5.94 -1.21 -5.57
N VAL A 80 -4.91 -0.43 -5.82
CA VAL A 80 -3.71 -0.42 -5.00
C VAL A 80 -3.47 0.98 -4.48
N ARG A 81 -3.08 1.06 -3.21
CA ARG A 81 -2.72 2.34 -2.62
C ARG A 81 -1.40 2.18 -1.88
N GLU A 82 -0.47 3.06 -2.15
CA GLU A 82 0.81 3.06 -1.46
C GLU A 82 0.83 4.23 -0.50
N ALA A 83 1.25 3.98 0.73
CA ALA A 83 1.26 5.00 1.77
C ALA A 83 2.64 5.61 1.90
N VAL A 84 2.73 6.91 1.79
CA VAL A 84 4.02 7.60 1.81
C VAL A 84 3.88 8.87 2.63
N TYR A 85 4.88 9.16 3.45
CA TYR A 85 4.88 10.44 4.14
C TYR A 85 5.16 11.53 3.12
N ARG A 86 4.42 12.61 3.21
CA ARG A 86 4.53 13.69 2.28
C ARG A 86 5.96 14.20 2.11
N GLN A 87 6.68 14.28 3.21
CA GLN A 87 8.03 14.78 3.16
C GLN A 87 8.99 13.88 2.38
N HIS A 88 8.60 12.64 2.13
CA HIS A 88 9.45 11.73 1.37
C HIS A 88 9.13 11.73 -0.12
N LEU A 89 8.06 12.38 -0.53
CA LEU A 89 7.67 12.33 -1.93
C LEU A 89 8.68 12.96 -2.88
N SER A 90 9.48 13.88 -2.39
CA SER A 90 10.47 14.51 -3.24
C SER A 90 11.75 13.70 -3.40
N ARG A 91 11.87 12.59 -2.71
CA ARG A 91 13.08 11.76 -2.82
C ARG A 91 13.05 10.93 -4.08
N PRO A 92 14.10 11.00 -4.90
CA PRO A 92 14.11 10.24 -6.15
C PRO A 92 13.95 8.74 -5.95
N SER A 93 14.52 8.18 -4.87
CA SER A 93 14.38 6.75 -4.62
C SER A 93 12.94 6.37 -4.32
N VAL A 94 12.20 7.22 -3.64
CA VAL A 94 10.81 6.96 -3.34
C VAL A 94 9.99 7.03 -4.64
N ALA A 95 10.24 8.05 -5.46
CA ALA A 95 9.53 8.19 -6.71
C ALA A 95 9.77 6.98 -7.61
N ALA A 96 10.99 6.48 -7.64
CA ALA A 96 11.33 5.32 -8.45
C ALA A 96 10.60 4.08 -7.97
N LEU A 97 10.52 3.88 -6.66
CA LEU A 97 9.82 2.73 -6.12
C LEU A 97 8.32 2.81 -6.41
N LEU A 98 7.74 4.00 -6.30
CA LEU A 98 6.32 4.15 -6.58
C LEU A 98 6.02 3.88 -8.04
N GLU A 99 6.87 4.35 -8.93
CA GLU A 99 6.68 4.09 -10.35
C GLU A 99 6.78 2.59 -10.64
N SER A 100 7.72 1.91 -10.00
CA SER A 100 7.87 0.48 -10.19
C SER A 100 6.68 -0.30 -9.65
N SER A 101 6.14 0.13 -8.51
CA SER A 101 4.95 -0.49 -7.95
C SER A 101 3.79 -0.34 -8.93
N LYS A 102 3.61 0.85 -9.47
CA LYS A 102 2.53 1.11 -10.40
C LYS A 102 2.64 0.20 -11.63
N ARG A 103 3.84 0.02 -12.16
CA ARG A 103 4.03 -0.85 -13.30
C ARG A 103 3.79 -2.30 -12.96
N TYR A 104 4.23 -2.73 -11.80
CA TYR A 104 4.02 -4.10 -11.38
C TYR A 104 2.53 -4.44 -11.35
N TRP A 105 1.75 -3.58 -10.71
CA TRP A 105 0.32 -3.85 -10.58
C TRP A 105 -0.41 -3.71 -11.90
N ALA A 106 0.03 -2.80 -12.76
CA ALA A 106 -0.54 -2.69 -14.09
C ALA A 106 -0.33 -3.98 -14.88
N SER A 107 0.82 -4.62 -14.69
CA SER A 107 1.08 -5.89 -15.37
C SER A 107 0.19 -7.01 -14.85
N LYS A 108 -0.39 -6.83 -13.67
CA LYS A 108 -1.33 -7.78 -13.10
C LYS A 108 -2.79 -7.40 -13.40
N GLY A 109 -2.99 -6.39 -14.23
CA GLY A 109 -4.33 -5.98 -14.60
C GLY A 109 -4.97 -4.97 -13.68
N ILE A 110 -4.20 -4.37 -12.76
CA ILE A 110 -4.74 -3.41 -11.81
C ILE A 110 -4.22 -2.03 -12.16
N SER A 111 -5.10 -1.20 -12.70
CA SER A 111 -4.71 0.15 -13.10
C SER A 111 -5.16 1.22 -12.10
N ASP A 112 -6.04 0.87 -11.17
CA ASP A 112 -6.48 1.83 -10.16
C ASP A 112 -5.43 1.87 -9.05
N TRP A 113 -4.45 2.73 -9.23
CA TRP A 113 -3.29 2.80 -8.36
C TRP A 113 -3.13 4.24 -7.88
N GLY A 114 -2.89 4.44 -6.61
CA GLY A 114 -2.75 5.78 -6.08
C GLY A 114 -1.87 5.83 -4.86
N ILE A 115 -1.62 7.03 -4.40
CA ILE A 115 -0.76 7.30 -3.26
C ILE A 115 -1.57 7.93 -2.15
N ILE A 116 -1.34 7.46 -0.92
CA ILE A 116 -1.96 8.03 0.27
C ILE A 116 -0.87 8.74 1.04
N ILE A 117 -1.08 9.96 1.43
CA ILE A 117 -0.09 10.69 2.21
C ILE A 117 -0.64 11.02 3.59
N ASP A 118 0.27 11.37 4.47
CA ASP A 118 -0.11 11.76 5.81
C ASP A 118 -0.86 13.06 5.74
N ARG A 119 -1.97 13.12 6.48
CA ARG A 119 -2.74 14.25 6.40
C ARG A 119 -2.54 15.20 7.41
N GLU A 120 -1.68 15.27 8.11
CA GLU A 120 -1.54 16.10 9.12
C GLU A 120 -1.32 17.32 8.92
N GLU A 121 -1.25 17.87 9.03
CA GLU A 121 -1.08 18.85 8.97
C GLU A 121 -1.20 19.77 8.59
N VAL A 122 -1.36 19.99 8.31
CA VAL A 122 -1.61 20.81 7.64
C VAL A 122 -1.98 21.92 8.16
N THR A 123 -1.66 22.37 8.75
CA THR A 123 -2.00 23.31 9.35
C THR A 123 -1.59 24.40 8.83
N LEU A 124 -1.64 24.88 8.42
CA LEU A 124 -1.20 25.86 7.88
C LEU A 124 -1.42 26.86 8.35
#